data_a54e306d23fab08c7d841a9472862061
#
_entry.id   a54e306d23fab08c7d841a9472862061
#
_cell.length_a   1.000
_cell.length_b   1.000
_cell.length_c   1.000
_cell.angle_alpha   90.00
_cell.angle_beta   90.00
_cell.angle_gamma   90.00
#
_symmetry.space_group_name_H-M   'P 1'
#
loop_
_entity.id
_entity.type
_entity.pdbx_description
1 polymer ?
#
loop_
_entity_poly.entity_id
_entity_poly.type
_entity_poly.pdbx_seq_one_letter_code
_entity_poly.pdbx_strand_id
1 'polypeptide(L)'
;MLKEQKIYKIEDIEFKVIYSKRRSIGISVLPDSSVIVRVPVLTSFKTITRIVTDKYDWIVKHRDNYRKLDKSSLKRSYTQGENHLFRGNESVLKIEKSGKSYIRFYTSTIELGIDKPENYTAIKKLLYKGYKNEALVLFPELMKKVLKEHEEQMFKPTGLVVRTMKRRWGSCSGKGKITLSTELIKLSDLYIEYVITHELCHLKHHNHGSQYYKLLSELFPEWKTVSKELRKYIQ
;
A
#
# COMPACT_ATOMS: atom_id res chain seq x y z
N MET A 1 -17.31 25.48 -0.66
CA MET A 1 -16.96 25.96 0.69
C MET A 1 -15.67 25.28 1.11
N LEU A 2 -14.55 26.01 1.14
CA LEU A 2 -13.26 25.56 1.63
C LEU A 2 -13.40 25.27 3.14
N LYS A 3 -13.15 24.02 3.56
CA LYS A 3 -13.19 23.61 4.95
C LYS A 3 -12.05 24.31 5.70
N GLU A 4 -12.36 25.16 6.69
CA GLU A 4 -11.37 25.75 7.59
C GLU A 4 -10.45 24.66 8.13
N GLN A 5 -9.18 24.79 7.83
CA GLN A 5 -8.15 23.89 8.31
C GLN A 5 -7.46 24.59 9.47
N LYS A 6 -7.79 24.19 10.70
CA LYS A 6 -7.16 24.73 11.89
C LYS A 6 -6.00 23.86 12.32
N ILE A 7 -4.85 24.49 12.59
CA ILE A 7 -3.66 23.85 13.15
C ILE A 7 -3.68 24.06 14.65
N TYR A 8 -3.41 23.02 15.40
CA TYR A 8 -3.36 23.01 16.85
C TYR A 8 -2.06 22.38 17.32
N LYS A 9 -1.63 22.71 18.53
CA LYS A 9 -0.45 22.15 19.18
C LYS A 9 -0.80 21.62 20.55
N ILE A 10 -0.35 20.42 20.86
CA ILE A 10 -0.40 19.79 22.19
C ILE A 10 1.01 19.29 22.45
N GLU A 11 1.65 19.82 23.51
CA GLU A 11 3.07 19.58 23.80
C GLU A 11 3.95 19.90 22.58
N ASP A 12 4.68 18.91 22.04
CA ASP A 12 5.52 19.02 20.85
C ASP A 12 4.83 18.56 19.55
N ILE A 13 3.55 18.11 19.67
CA ILE A 13 2.79 17.63 18.52
C ILE A 13 1.95 18.77 17.93
N GLU A 14 2.34 19.24 16.75
CA GLU A 14 1.51 20.08 15.90
C GLU A 14 0.64 19.20 15.01
N PHE A 15 -0.66 19.46 14.97
CA PHE A 15 -1.60 18.66 14.18
C PHE A 15 -2.68 19.50 13.50
N LYS A 16 -3.10 19.03 12.33
CA LYS A 16 -4.15 19.64 11.53
C LYS A 16 -5.47 18.93 11.77
N VAL A 17 -6.52 19.67 12.09
CA VAL A 17 -7.88 19.11 12.24
C VAL A 17 -8.68 19.28 10.95
N ILE A 18 -9.30 18.19 10.51
CA ILE A 18 -10.18 18.15 9.34
C ILE A 18 -11.54 17.62 9.76
N TYR A 19 -12.55 18.47 9.74
CA TYR A 19 -13.94 18.09 9.96
C TYR A 19 -14.55 17.48 8.68
N SER A 20 -15.27 16.39 8.81
CA SER A 20 -15.91 15.72 7.67
C SER A 20 -17.13 14.92 8.07
N LYS A 21 -17.99 14.56 7.11
CA LYS A 21 -19.16 13.68 7.30
C LYS A 21 -18.70 12.24 7.56
N ARG A 22 -18.15 11.96 8.73
CA ARG A 22 -17.69 10.65 9.18
C ARG A 22 -18.24 10.31 10.54
N ARG A 23 -18.29 9.03 10.91
CA ARG A 23 -18.84 8.54 12.18
C ARG A 23 -17.76 8.30 13.25
N SER A 24 -16.48 8.30 12.90
CA SER A 24 -15.39 7.99 13.82
C SER A 24 -14.25 9.00 13.71
N ILE A 25 -13.49 9.19 14.79
CA ILE A 25 -12.26 9.99 14.79
C ILE A 25 -11.11 9.13 14.28
N GLY A 26 -10.22 9.73 13.51
CA GLY A 26 -9.01 9.06 13.02
C GLY A 26 -7.81 9.97 13.07
N ILE A 27 -6.70 9.48 13.64
CA ILE A 27 -5.40 10.14 13.62
C ILE A 27 -4.55 9.47 12.54
N SER A 28 -3.81 10.28 11.80
CA SER A 28 -2.86 9.82 10.79
C SER A 28 -1.56 10.60 10.94
N VAL A 29 -0.45 9.90 11.06
CA VAL A 29 0.89 10.47 10.90
C VAL A 29 1.30 10.22 9.46
N LEU A 30 1.76 11.27 8.78
CA LEU A 30 2.19 11.19 7.38
C LEU A 30 3.72 10.99 7.27
N PRO A 31 4.23 10.57 6.10
CA PRO A 31 5.68 10.37 5.90
C PRO A 31 6.54 11.62 6.11
N ASP A 32 5.98 12.82 5.95
CA ASP A 32 6.61 14.10 6.27
C ASP A 32 6.58 14.42 7.77
N SER A 33 6.17 13.48 8.61
CA SER A 33 5.97 13.59 10.05
C SER A 33 4.83 14.55 10.46
N SER A 34 4.03 15.06 9.53
CA SER A 34 2.84 15.85 9.85
C SER A 34 1.71 14.97 10.41
N VAL A 35 0.92 15.53 11.32
CA VAL A 35 -0.18 14.83 12.00
C VAL A 35 -1.52 15.41 11.54
N ILE A 36 -2.42 14.53 11.11
CA ILE A 36 -3.78 14.91 10.69
C ILE A 36 -4.80 14.17 11.54
N VAL A 37 -5.67 14.94 12.19
CA VAL A 37 -6.82 14.43 12.96
C VAL A 37 -8.10 14.69 12.15
N ARG A 38 -8.75 13.63 11.71
CA ARG A 38 -10.03 13.71 10.99
C ARG A 38 -11.17 13.38 11.93
N VAL A 39 -12.14 14.28 12.03
CA VAL A 39 -13.24 14.17 13.01
C VAL A 39 -14.62 14.37 12.37
N PRO A 40 -15.69 13.85 12.98
CA PRO A 40 -17.07 14.25 12.68
C PRO A 40 -17.27 15.76 12.85
N VAL A 41 -18.22 16.34 12.09
CA VAL A 41 -18.47 17.81 12.07
C VAL A 41 -18.75 18.38 13.44
N LEU A 42 -19.45 17.63 14.31
CA LEU A 42 -19.88 18.07 15.65
C LEU A 42 -18.92 17.67 16.78
N THR A 43 -17.68 17.28 16.48
CA THR A 43 -16.72 16.89 17.52
C THR A 43 -16.18 18.11 18.25
N SER A 44 -16.32 18.16 19.58
CA SER A 44 -15.78 19.24 20.39
C SER A 44 -14.26 19.22 20.44
N PHE A 45 -13.66 20.40 20.60
CA PHE A 45 -12.20 20.52 20.72
C PHE A 45 -11.65 19.74 21.93
N LYS A 46 -12.36 19.77 23.06
CA LYS A 46 -12.03 18.98 24.27
C LYS A 46 -11.90 17.48 23.97
N THR A 47 -12.79 16.94 23.12
CA THR A 47 -12.73 15.54 22.70
C THR A 47 -11.52 15.28 21.81
N ILE A 48 -11.20 16.20 20.90
CA ILE A 48 -10.02 16.10 20.02
C ILE A 48 -8.74 16.10 20.84
N THR A 49 -8.61 17.05 21.78
CA THR A 49 -7.45 17.15 22.68
C THR A 49 -7.24 15.86 23.45
N ARG A 50 -8.29 15.36 24.13
CA ARG A 50 -8.22 14.10 24.89
C ARG A 50 -7.70 12.95 24.03
N ILE A 51 -8.28 12.74 22.85
CA ILE A 51 -7.89 11.62 21.97
C ILE A 51 -6.46 11.78 21.43
N VAL A 52 -6.00 13.00 21.17
CA VAL A 52 -4.61 13.24 20.77
C VAL A 52 -3.66 12.95 21.92
N THR A 53 -4.01 13.38 23.16
CA THR A 53 -3.23 13.07 24.37
C THR A 53 -3.21 11.57 24.64
N ASP A 54 -4.36 10.88 24.59
CA ASP A 54 -4.43 9.41 24.78
C ASP A 54 -3.60 8.63 23.75
N LYS A 55 -3.31 9.24 22.60
CA LYS A 55 -2.52 8.65 21.50
C LYS A 55 -1.13 9.29 21.36
N TYR A 56 -0.69 10.08 22.32
CA TYR A 56 0.57 10.82 22.26
C TYR A 56 1.76 9.90 21.94
N ASP A 57 1.99 8.87 22.75
CA ASP A 57 3.12 7.93 22.54
C ASP A 57 3.05 7.23 21.17
N TRP A 58 1.84 6.87 20.74
CA TRP A 58 1.63 6.28 19.43
C TRP A 58 2.02 7.26 18.31
N ILE A 59 1.63 8.54 18.43
CA ILE A 59 1.98 9.58 17.46
C ILE A 59 3.49 9.81 17.41
N VAL A 60 4.13 9.98 18.56
CA VAL A 60 5.59 10.17 18.69
C VAL A 60 6.34 9.01 18.04
N LYS A 61 5.98 7.77 18.42
CA LYS A 61 6.59 6.57 17.85
C LYS A 61 6.50 6.53 16.32
N HIS A 62 5.34 6.92 15.75
CA HIS A 62 5.15 6.91 14.29
C HIS A 62 5.90 8.06 13.62
N ARG A 63 5.97 9.25 14.23
CA ARG A 63 6.79 10.37 13.76
C ARG A 63 8.28 9.98 13.73
N ASP A 64 8.78 9.35 14.79
CA ASP A 64 10.17 8.91 14.87
C ASP A 64 10.49 7.81 13.86
N ASN A 65 9.58 6.89 13.62
CA ASN A 65 9.73 5.90 12.56
C ASN A 65 9.86 6.58 11.19
N TYR A 66 9.06 7.60 10.89
CA TYR A 66 9.18 8.36 9.64
C TYR A 66 10.43 9.25 9.59
N ARG A 67 10.92 9.76 10.72
CA ARG A 67 12.18 10.53 10.81
C ARG A 67 13.41 9.63 10.58
N LYS A 68 13.35 8.38 11.05
CA LYS A 68 14.41 7.37 10.87
C LYS A 68 14.44 6.78 9.46
N LEU A 69 13.30 6.82 8.74
CA LEU A 69 13.28 6.52 7.32
C LEU A 69 14.08 7.60 6.59
N ASP A 70 15.18 7.20 6.00
CA ASP A 70 16.02 8.09 5.20
C ASP A 70 15.14 8.79 4.15
N LYS A 71 15.03 10.13 4.28
CA LYS A 71 14.22 10.95 3.36
C LYS A 71 14.74 10.90 1.92
N SER A 72 15.97 10.45 1.71
CA SER A 72 16.54 10.21 0.38
C SER A 72 15.85 9.04 -0.32
N SER A 73 15.43 8.01 0.44
CA SER A 73 14.70 6.86 -0.09
C SER A 73 13.24 7.19 -0.49
N LEU A 74 12.69 8.31 -0.01
CA LEU A 74 11.31 8.73 -0.30
C LEU A 74 11.17 9.56 -1.59
N LYS A 75 12.23 10.15 -2.09
CA LYS A 75 12.24 10.88 -3.36
C LYS A 75 13.00 10.08 -4.43
N ARG A 76 12.29 9.15 -5.06
CA ARG A 76 12.81 8.51 -6.26
C ARG A 76 12.95 9.56 -7.36
N SER A 77 14.13 9.63 -7.94
CA SER A 77 14.45 10.57 -9.01
C SER A 77 14.08 10.04 -10.40
N TYR A 78 13.84 8.72 -10.50
CA TYR A 78 13.54 8.05 -11.77
C TYR A 78 14.60 8.32 -12.84
N THR A 79 15.87 8.23 -12.44
CA THR A 79 17.02 8.49 -13.27
C THR A 79 17.74 7.21 -13.69
N GLN A 80 18.57 7.31 -14.71
CA GLN A 80 19.44 6.23 -15.16
C GLN A 80 20.26 5.65 -14.00
N GLY A 81 20.26 4.33 -13.84
CA GLY A 81 21.02 3.62 -12.81
C GLY A 81 20.33 3.52 -11.45
N GLU A 82 19.15 4.14 -11.25
CA GLU A 82 18.41 4.04 -9.99
C GLU A 82 17.85 2.62 -9.80
N ASN A 83 17.97 2.09 -8.58
CA ASN A 83 17.41 0.78 -8.24
C ASN A 83 15.90 0.85 -7.96
N HIS A 84 15.17 -0.04 -8.57
CA HIS A 84 13.73 -0.24 -8.40
C HIS A 84 13.43 -1.70 -8.07
N LEU A 85 12.47 -1.92 -7.16
CA LEU A 85 12.03 -3.28 -6.83
C LEU A 85 11.10 -3.83 -7.93
N PHE A 86 11.34 -5.09 -8.32
CA PHE A 86 10.45 -5.87 -9.16
C PHE A 86 10.49 -7.34 -8.72
N ARG A 87 9.36 -7.90 -8.34
CA ARG A 87 9.19 -9.28 -7.83
C ARG A 87 10.20 -9.65 -6.74
N GLY A 88 10.42 -8.72 -5.79
CA GLY A 88 11.34 -8.90 -4.67
C GLY A 88 12.81 -8.64 -4.97
N ASN A 89 13.19 -8.45 -6.24
CA ASN A 89 14.55 -8.17 -6.63
C ASN A 89 14.79 -6.67 -6.85
N GLU A 90 16.00 -6.21 -6.53
CA GLU A 90 16.45 -4.88 -6.93
C GLU A 90 16.88 -4.93 -8.41
N SER A 91 16.25 -4.11 -9.23
CA SER A 91 16.48 -4.02 -10.67
C SER A 91 16.93 -2.61 -11.03
N VAL A 92 18.03 -2.51 -11.75
CA VAL A 92 18.60 -1.23 -12.19
C VAL A 92 17.78 -0.67 -13.36
N LEU A 93 17.34 0.59 -13.22
CA LEU A 93 16.62 1.30 -14.28
C LEU A 93 17.58 1.74 -15.37
N LYS A 94 17.41 1.22 -16.57
CA LYS A 94 18.11 1.62 -17.79
C LYS A 94 17.16 2.44 -18.66
N ILE A 95 17.56 3.68 -18.96
CA ILE A 95 16.76 4.61 -19.75
C ILE A 95 17.52 4.90 -21.04
N GLU A 96 16.86 4.75 -22.16
CA GLU A 96 17.42 5.11 -23.45
C GLU A 96 16.49 6.02 -24.25
N LYS A 97 17.08 6.81 -25.14
CA LYS A 97 16.31 7.61 -26.08
C LYS A 97 15.72 6.72 -27.15
N SER A 98 14.40 6.79 -27.33
CA SER A 98 13.68 5.98 -28.32
C SER A 98 12.48 6.74 -28.86
N GLY A 99 12.30 6.76 -30.16
CA GLY A 99 11.16 7.38 -30.82
C GLY A 99 9.81 6.71 -30.48
N LYS A 100 9.85 5.46 -29.97
CA LYS A 100 8.67 4.72 -29.51
C LYS A 100 8.85 4.32 -28.06
N SER A 101 7.94 4.78 -27.19
CA SER A 101 8.03 4.43 -25.77
C SER A 101 7.75 2.95 -25.52
N TYR A 102 8.62 2.31 -24.75
CA TYR A 102 8.48 0.92 -24.28
C TYR A 102 9.01 0.76 -22.85
N ILE A 103 8.66 -0.35 -22.22
CA ILE A 103 9.23 -0.81 -20.96
C ILE A 103 9.30 -2.33 -20.96
N ARG A 104 10.41 -2.88 -20.42
CA ARG A 104 10.66 -4.31 -20.28
C ARG A 104 11.23 -4.57 -18.89
N PHE A 105 10.72 -5.61 -18.25
CA PHE A 105 11.14 -6.02 -16.91
C PHE A 105 11.96 -7.30 -17.01
N TYR A 106 13.14 -7.28 -16.38
CA TYR A 106 14.01 -8.43 -16.19
C TYR A 106 14.34 -8.56 -14.69
N THR A 107 14.93 -9.66 -14.27
CA THR A 107 15.25 -9.92 -12.86
C THR A 107 16.16 -8.84 -12.26
N SER A 108 17.15 -8.37 -12.99
CA SER A 108 18.16 -7.41 -12.50
C SER A 108 18.08 -6.04 -13.17
N THR A 109 17.26 -5.87 -14.20
CA THR A 109 17.15 -4.62 -14.95
C THR A 109 15.71 -4.30 -15.34
N ILE A 110 15.40 -3.01 -15.40
CA ILE A 110 14.18 -2.48 -16.01
C ILE A 110 14.63 -1.57 -17.16
N GLU A 111 14.35 -1.97 -18.38
CA GLU A 111 14.69 -1.20 -19.58
C GLU A 111 13.50 -0.34 -20.01
N LEU A 112 13.76 0.95 -20.22
CA LEU A 112 12.75 1.93 -20.58
C LEU A 112 13.25 2.79 -21.74
N GLY A 113 12.53 2.74 -22.87
CA GLY A 113 12.75 3.61 -24.00
C GLY A 113 11.74 4.75 -24.03
N ILE A 114 12.22 6.01 -24.19
CA ILE A 114 11.37 7.20 -24.25
C ILE A 114 12.04 8.30 -25.09
N ASP A 115 11.23 9.13 -25.76
CA ASP A 115 11.73 10.21 -26.61
C ASP A 115 12.55 11.27 -25.83
N LYS A 116 12.11 11.59 -24.61
CA LYS A 116 12.75 12.58 -23.72
C LYS A 116 13.23 11.92 -22.42
N PRO A 117 14.45 11.34 -22.40
CA PRO A 117 15.00 10.67 -21.22
C PRO A 117 15.21 11.56 -19.99
N GLU A 118 15.20 12.87 -20.15
CA GLU A 118 15.29 13.87 -19.08
C GLU A 118 13.91 14.17 -18.42
N ASN A 119 12.82 13.73 -19.01
CA ASN A 119 11.47 13.97 -18.49
C ASN A 119 11.09 12.93 -17.41
N TYR A 120 11.49 13.21 -16.18
CA TYR A 120 11.25 12.32 -15.04
C TYR A 120 9.77 11.96 -14.83
N THR A 121 8.85 12.88 -15.12
CA THR A 121 7.40 12.66 -14.97
C THR A 121 6.90 11.63 -15.97
N ALA A 122 7.39 11.70 -17.21
CA ALA A 122 7.05 10.74 -18.25
C ALA A 122 7.65 9.36 -17.97
N ILE A 123 8.91 9.31 -17.49
CA ILE A 123 9.58 8.08 -17.05
C ILE A 123 8.78 7.41 -15.93
N LYS A 124 8.46 8.15 -14.88
CA LYS A 124 7.61 7.68 -13.77
C LYS A 124 6.30 7.10 -14.27
N LYS A 125 5.59 7.83 -15.14
CA LYS A 125 4.30 7.39 -15.70
C LYS A 125 4.43 6.09 -16.49
N LEU A 126 5.49 5.96 -17.29
CA LEU A 126 5.75 4.76 -18.09
C LEU A 126 6.12 3.57 -17.21
N LEU A 127 6.98 3.77 -16.20
CA LEU A 127 7.36 2.75 -15.23
C LEU A 127 6.14 2.21 -14.47
N TYR A 128 5.27 3.10 -13.96
CA TYR A 128 4.05 2.67 -13.26
C TYR A 128 3.02 2.01 -14.18
N LYS A 129 2.96 2.40 -15.44
CA LYS A 129 2.17 1.68 -16.46
C LYS A 129 2.71 0.27 -16.66
N GLY A 130 4.04 0.12 -16.74
CA GLY A 130 4.69 -1.18 -16.83
C GLY A 130 4.38 -2.07 -15.62
N TYR A 131 4.61 -1.59 -14.40
CA TYR A 131 4.24 -2.33 -13.19
C TYR A 131 2.78 -2.79 -13.19
N LYS A 132 1.87 -1.94 -13.64
CA LYS A 132 0.46 -2.31 -13.74
C LYS A 132 0.24 -3.43 -14.76
N ASN A 133 0.91 -3.38 -15.91
CA ASN A 133 0.79 -4.41 -16.94
C ASN A 133 1.33 -5.76 -16.43
N GLU A 134 2.50 -5.78 -15.78
CA GLU A 134 3.05 -6.98 -15.15
C GLU A 134 2.10 -7.55 -14.07
N ALA A 135 1.54 -6.68 -13.23
CA ALA A 135 0.59 -7.09 -12.21
C ALA A 135 -0.72 -7.67 -12.79
N LEU A 136 -1.17 -7.15 -13.95
CA LEU A 136 -2.35 -7.67 -14.65
C LEU A 136 -2.13 -9.07 -15.23
N VAL A 137 -0.89 -9.46 -15.51
CA VAL A 137 -0.52 -10.81 -15.94
C VAL A 137 -0.29 -11.71 -14.74
N LEU A 138 0.58 -11.32 -13.81
CA LEU A 138 1.03 -12.18 -12.71
C LEU A 138 -0.06 -12.45 -11.66
N PHE A 139 -0.84 -11.43 -11.27
CA PHE A 139 -1.78 -11.61 -10.15
C PHE A 139 -2.92 -12.60 -10.44
N PRO A 140 -3.51 -12.66 -11.65
CA PRO A 140 -4.46 -13.72 -11.99
C PRO A 140 -3.84 -15.12 -11.93
N GLU A 141 -2.58 -15.29 -12.36
CA GLU A 141 -1.86 -16.56 -12.31
C GLU A 141 -1.65 -17.03 -10.87
N LEU A 142 -1.14 -16.13 -10.00
CA LEU A 142 -0.94 -16.43 -8.58
C LEU A 142 -2.28 -16.68 -7.87
N MET A 143 -3.33 -15.94 -8.22
CA MET A 143 -4.66 -16.19 -7.67
C MET A 143 -5.18 -17.56 -8.07
N LYS A 144 -5.01 -17.97 -9.33
CA LYS A 144 -5.38 -19.30 -9.80
C LYS A 144 -4.59 -20.41 -9.06
N LYS A 145 -3.28 -20.18 -8.84
CA LYS A 145 -2.42 -21.07 -8.04
C LYS A 145 -2.97 -21.24 -6.63
N VAL A 146 -3.19 -20.13 -5.88
CA VAL A 146 -3.70 -20.15 -4.51
C VAL A 146 -5.09 -20.80 -4.41
N LEU A 147 -5.97 -20.52 -5.37
CA LEU A 147 -7.31 -21.16 -5.43
C LEU A 147 -7.20 -22.66 -5.63
N LYS A 148 -6.24 -23.16 -6.43
CA LYS A 148 -5.99 -24.57 -6.64
C LYS A 148 -5.38 -25.23 -5.41
N GLU A 149 -4.43 -24.58 -4.74
CA GLU A 149 -3.78 -25.07 -3.52
C GLU A 149 -4.78 -25.23 -2.37
N HIS A 150 -5.88 -24.47 -2.39
CA HIS A 150 -6.93 -24.47 -1.36
C HIS A 150 -8.31 -24.79 -1.94
N GLU A 151 -8.37 -25.71 -2.90
CA GLU A 151 -9.63 -26.04 -3.60
C GLU A 151 -10.73 -26.59 -2.66
N GLU A 152 -10.33 -27.28 -1.58
CA GLU A 152 -11.23 -27.77 -0.53
C GLU A 152 -11.99 -26.64 0.16
N GLN A 153 -11.48 -25.40 0.13
CA GLN A 153 -12.16 -24.24 0.67
C GLN A 153 -13.29 -23.72 -0.21
N MET A 154 -13.36 -24.15 -1.46
CA MET A 154 -14.39 -23.74 -2.44
C MET A 154 -14.57 -22.21 -2.54
N PHE A 155 -13.48 -21.46 -2.49
CA PHE A 155 -13.51 -20.01 -2.66
C PHE A 155 -14.08 -19.63 -4.03
N LYS A 156 -15.03 -18.68 -4.07
CA LYS A 156 -15.67 -18.18 -5.30
C LYS A 156 -15.54 -16.66 -5.41
N PRO A 157 -14.34 -16.12 -5.67
CA PRO A 157 -14.21 -14.70 -5.93
C PRO A 157 -14.96 -14.31 -7.20
N THR A 158 -15.67 -13.18 -7.17
CA THR A 158 -16.47 -12.71 -8.33
C THR A 158 -15.63 -11.92 -9.35
N GLY A 159 -14.35 -11.71 -9.07
CA GLY A 159 -13.40 -11.09 -9.98
C GLY A 159 -12.20 -10.51 -9.27
N LEU A 160 -11.17 -10.19 -10.05
CA LEU A 160 -9.93 -9.57 -9.62
C LEU A 160 -9.77 -8.19 -10.27
N VAL A 161 -9.42 -7.19 -9.48
CA VAL A 161 -9.10 -5.83 -9.94
C VAL A 161 -7.71 -5.46 -9.47
N VAL A 162 -6.88 -4.94 -10.37
CA VAL A 162 -5.55 -4.40 -10.06
C VAL A 162 -5.60 -2.87 -10.16
N ARG A 163 -5.30 -2.20 -9.06
CA ARG A 163 -5.23 -0.72 -9.02
C ARG A 163 -4.25 -0.22 -7.98
N THR A 164 -3.73 0.98 -8.14
CA THR A 164 -2.88 1.62 -7.14
C THR A 164 -3.67 1.93 -5.87
N MET A 165 -3.18 1.47 -4.72
CA MET A 165 -3.73 1.75 -3.40
C MET A 165 -2.63 2.23 -2.47
N LYS A 166 -2.87 3.35 -1.75
CA LYS A 166 -1.85 4.00 -0.92
C LYS A 166 -1.71 3.44 0.50
N ARG A 167 -2.73 2.73 1.03
CA ARG A 167 -2.82 2.39 2.46
C ARG A 167 -3.15 0.94 2.73
N ARG A 168 -3.29 0.13 1.71
CA ARG A 168 -3.60 -1.29 1.81
C ARG A 168 -3.07 -2.04 0.61
N TRP A 169 -2.77 -3.29 0.81
CA TRP A 169 -2.28 -4.18 -0.23
C TRP A 169 -3.40 -4.85 -1.01
N GLY A 170 -4.51 -5.13 -0.34
CA GLY A 170 -5.67 -5.74 -0.94
C GLY A 170 -6.99 -5.25 -0.32
N SER A 171 -8.10 -5.72 -0.84
CA SER A 171 -9.44 -5.64 -0.26
C SER A 171 -10.39 -6.62 -0.91
N CYS A 172 -11.24 -7.25 -0.12
CA CYS A 172 -12.38 -8.03 -0.59
C CYS A 172 -13.66 -7.20 -0.38
N SER A 173 -14.51 -7.09 -1.40
CA SER A 173 -15.82 -6.44 -1.27
C SER A 173 -16.86 -7.42 -0.74
N GLY A 174 -17.98 -6.91 -0.16
CA GLY A 174 -19.10 -7.76 0.26
C GLY A 174 -19.74 -8.59 -0.86
N LYS A 175 -19.46 -8.25 -2.13
CA LYS A 175 -19.86 -9.03 -3.31
C LYS A 175 -18.79 -10.02 -3.77
N GLY A 176 -17.74 -10.25 -2.98
CA GLY A 176 -16.66 -11.19 -3.30
C GLY A 176 -15.66 -10.73 -4.36
N LYS A 177 -15.66 -9.45 -4.77
CA LYS A 177 -14.66 -8.92 -5.69
C LYS A 177 -13.37 -8.59 -4.94
N ILE A 178 -12.27 -9.18 -5.36
CA ILE A 178 -10.93 -8.95 -4.80
C ILE A 178 -10.24 -7.82 -5.57
N THR A 179 -9.61 -6.93 -4.82
CA THR A 179 -8.78 -5.85 -5.38
C THR A 179 -7.39 -5.97 -4.80
N LEU A 180 -6.35 -5.97 -5.66
CA LEU A 180 -4.95 -5.98 -5.26
C LEU A 180 -4.26 -4.68 -5.66
N SER A 181 -3.32 -4.23 -4.83
CA SER A 181 -2.52 -3.04 -5.11
C SER A 181 -1.46 -3.33 -6.17
N THR A 182 -1.34 -2.47 -7.17
CA THR A 182 -0.24 -2.52 -8.15
C THR A 182 1.14 -2.54 -7.47
N GLU A 183 1.28 -1.93 -6.28
CA GLU A 183 2.54 -1.88 -5.53
C GLU A 183 3.05 -3.27 -5.11
N LEU A 184 2.17 -4.28 -5.01
CA LEU A 184 2.54 -5.65 -4.68
C LEU A 184 3.49 -6.27 -5.71
N ILE A 185 3.45 -5.84 -6.99
CA ILE A 185 4.35 -6.35 -8.05
C ILE A 185 5.84 -6.11 -7.75
N LYS A 186 6.13 -5.19 -6.85
CA LYS A 186 7.49 -4.90 -6.39
C LYS A 186 8.02 -5.91 -5.39
N LEU A 187 7.13 -6.65 -4.73
CA LEU A 187 7.44 -7.62 -3.69
C LEU A 187 7.53 -9.02 -4.26
N SER A 188 8.15 -9.95 -3.53
CA SER A 188 8.21 -11.34 -3.96
C SER A 188 6.82 -11.98 -4.00
N ASP A 189 6.71 -13.06 -4.78
CA ASP A 189 5.47 -13.78 -4.97
C ASP A 189 4.86 -14.25 -3.64
N LEU A 190 5.69 -14.58 -2.64
CA LEU A 190 5.26 -14.93 -1.27
C LEU A 190 4.33 -13.87 -0.64
N TYR A 191 4.68 -12.59 -0.76
CA TYR A 191 3.84 -11.50 -0.23
C TYR A 191 2.55 -11.32 -1.03
N ILE A 192 2.60 -11.55 -2.34
CA ILE A 192 1.43 -11.47 -3.21
C ILE A 192 0.46 -12.60 -2.87
N GLU A 193 0.95 -13.84 -2.75
CA GLU A 193 0.17 -15.03 -2.37
C GLU A 193 -0.44 -14.86 -0.97
N TYR A 194 0.32 -14.33 -0.01
CA TYR A 194 -0.21 -14.00 1.31
C TYR A 194 -1.39 -13.02 1.24
N VAL A 195 -1.25 -11.93 0.48
CA VAL A 195 -2.34 -10.94 0.35
C VAL A 195 -3.54 -11.55 -0.37
N ILE A 196 -3.33 -12.37 -1.40
CA ILE A 196 -4.40 -13.11 -2.08
C ILE A 196 -5.14 -14.00 -1.08
N THR A 197 -4.42 -14.83 -0.31
CA THR A 197 -5.00 -15.73 0.70
C THR A 197 -5.77 -14.93 1.76
N HIS A 198 -5.20 -13.80 2.23
CA HIS A 198 -5.85 -12.89 3.17
C HIS A 198 -7.20 -12.39 2.64
N GLU A 199 -7.25 -11.94 1.38
CA GLU A 199 -8.48 -11.44 0.78
C GLU A 199 -9.49 -12.57 0.46
N LEU A 200 -9.01 -13.78 0.14
CA LEU A 200 -9.87 -14.96 -0.03
C LEU A 200 -10.53 -15.36 1.28
N CYS A 201 -9.82 -15.31 2.42
CA CYS A 201 -10.41 -15.57 3.74
C CYS A 201 -11.61 -14.65 4.04
N HIS A 202 -11.61 -13.43 3.50
CA HIS A 202 -12.73 -12.49 3.64
C HIS A 202 -13.99 -12.90 2.88
N LEU A 203 -13.92 -13.85 1.94
CA LEU A 203 -15.11 -14.44 1.32
C LEU A 203 -15.95 -15.25 2.32
N LYS A 204 -15.31 -15.82 3.34
CA LYS A 204 -15.97 -16.59 4.41
C LYS A 204 -16.17 -15.77 5.68
N HIS A 205 -15.21 -14.94 6.03
CA HIS A 205 -15.19 -14.18 7.30
C HIS A 205 -14.90 -12.72 7.03
N HIS A 206 -15.92 -11.87 6.99
CA HIS A 206 -15.78 -10.44 6.64
C HIS A 206 -14.95 -9.63 7.65
N ASN A 207 -14.87 -10.08 8.91
CA ASN A 207 -14.15 -9.42 9.98
C ASN A 207 -12.94 -10.25 10.43
N HIS A 208 -11.87 -9.59 10.90
CA HIS A 208 -10.68 -10.23 11.45
C HIS A 208 -10.92 -10.79 12.87
N GLY A 209 -11.94 -11.65 13.03
CA GLY A 209 -12.23 -12.37 14.27
C GLY A 209 -11.44 -13.67 14.39
N SER A 210 -11.72 -14.46 15.46
CA SER A 210 -11.04 -15.73 15.73
C SER A 210 -11.15 -16.73 14.58
N GLN A 211 -12.32 -16.87 13.99
CA GLN A 211 -12.56 -17.77 12.86
C GLN A 211 -11.78 -17.37 11.60
N TYR A 212 -11.66 -16.05 11.34
CA TYR A 212 -10.83 -15.53 10.26
C TYR A 212 -9.37 -15.94 10.45
N TYR A 213 -8.80 -15.66 11.65
CA TYR A 213 -7.40 -15.97 11.91
C TYR A 213 -7.13 -17.49 12.01
N LYS A 214 -8.13 -18.29 12.43
CA LYS A 214 -8.02 -19.74 12.37
C LYS A 214 -7.85 -20.21 10.93
N LEU A 215 -8.75 -19.81 10.04
CA LEU A 215 -8.68 -20.13 8.61
C LEU A 215 -7.37 -19.64 7.98
N LEU A 216 -6.99 -18.37 8.22
CA LEU A 216 -5.75 -17.81 7.69
C LEU A 216 -4.52 -18.59 8.16
N SER A 217 -4.49 -19.04 9.43
CA SER A 217 -3.37 -19.83 9.98
C SER A 217 -3.29 -21.24 9.38
N GLU A 218 -4.43 -21.82 9.00
CA GLU A 218 -4.48 -23.10 8.31
C GLU A 218 -3.96 -22.98 6.86
N LEU A 219 -4.35 -21.91 6.15
CA LEU A 219 -4.00 -21.72 4.74
C LEU A 219 -2.62 -21.10 4.53
N PHE A 220 -2.14 -20.31 5.49
CA PHE A 220 -0.87 -19.60 5.41
C PHE A 220 -0.20 -19.54 6.80
N PRO A 221 0.47 -20.62 7.25
CA PRO A 221 1.01 -20.72 8.61
C PRO A 221 1.92 -19.56 9.02
N GLU A 222 2.76 -19.07 8.10
CA GLU A 222 3.72 -17.98 8.34
C GLU A 222 3.10 -16.58 8.30
N TRP A 223 1.78 -16.46 8.22
CA TRP A 223 1.09 -15.19 8.03
C TRP A 223 1.50 -14.08 9.00
N LYS A 224 1.83 -14.41 10.26
CA LYS A 224 2.23 -13.42 11.26
C LYS A 224 3.54 -12.75 10.90
N THR A 225 4.52 -13.55 10.48
CA THR A 225 5.84 -13.06 10.05
C THR A 225 5.71 -12.24 8.78
N VAL A 226 5.06 -12.79 7.76
CA VAL A 226 4.88 -12.13 6.46
C VAL A 226 4.08 -10.82 6.61
N SER A 227 3.02 -10.82 7.43
CA SER A 227 2.24 -9.60 7.72
C SER A 227 3.07 -8.53 8.42
N LYS A 228 3.94 -8.91 9.36
CA LYS A 228 4.83 -7.97 10.06
C LYS A 228 5.84 -7.35 9.11
N GLU A 229 6.42 -8.14 8.22
CA GLU A 229 7.37 -7.65 7.21
C GLU A 229 6.69 -6.76 6.17
N LEU A 230 5.53 -7.17 5.68
CA LEU A 230 4.76 -6.41 4.69
C LEU A 230 4.38 -5.01 5.18
N ARG A 231 4.22 -4.80 6.50
CA ARG A 231 3.97 -3.47 7.08
C ARG A 231 5.11 -2.49 6.87
N LYS A 232 6.34 -2.97 6.68
CA LYS A 232 7.51 -2.11 6.44
C LYS A 232 7.45 -1.42 5.07
N TYR A 233 6.68 -1.98 4.13
CA TYR A 233 6.52 -1.48 2.76
C TYR A 233 5.28 -0.58 2.56
N ILE A 234 4.38 -0.46 3.55
CA ILE A 234 3.26 0.49 3.47
C ILE A 234 3.79 1.89 3.78
N GLN A 235 3.72 2.76 2.81
CA GLN A 235 4.07 4.18 2.90
C GLN A 235 2.91 5.03 3.42
#